data_a8b2c3a694bade18cd852f4372f1c42f
#
_entry.id   a8b2c3a694bade18cd852f4372f1c42f
#
_cell.length_a   1.000
_cell.length_b   1.000
_cell.length_c   1.000
_cell.angle_alpha   90.00
_cell.angle_beta   90.00
_cell.angle_gamma   90.00
#
_symmetry.space_group_name_H-M   'P 1'
#
loop_
_entity.id
_entity.type
_entity.pdbx_description
1 polymer ?
#
loop_
_entity_poly.entity_id
_entity_poly.type
_entity_poly.pdbx_seq_one_letter_code
_entity_poly.pdbx_strand_id
1 'polypeptide(L)'
;MPVYERDYKQVAMALSDVSGNRHRRMHEVCDVLWRFFKDFGVSWVGFYEKDPDAEQMILGPSRDKPACSPIELHGACGMCWEKKRPIIVNDVHNLGANYIACDPKDRSEVIIPLFNDDGSCYGVLDVDSFDRNAFGEQDVYELR
;
A
#
# COMPACT_ATOMS: atom_id res chain seq x y z
N MET A 1 1.60 -8.94 20.04
CA MET A 1 0.90 -8.57 18.79
C MET A 1 1.86 -8.72 17.64
N PRO A 2 1.42 -9.30 16.58
CA PRO A 2 2.33 -9.78 15.58
C PRO A 2 2.79 -8.71 14.61
N VAL A 3 4.09 -8.53 14.56
CA VAL A 3 4.73 -8.17 13.31
C VAL A 3 5.04 -9.50 12.64
N TYR A 4 4.52 -9.72 11.46
CA TYR A 4 4.77 -10.95 10.72
C TYR A 4 6.17 -10.92 10.11
N GLU A 5 6.84 -12.05 10.13
CA GLU A 5 8.07 -12.23 9.34
C GLU A 5 7.66 -12.67 7.93
N ARG A 6 8.01 -11.85 6.94
CA ARG A 6 7.66 -12.09 5.54
C ARG A 6 8.92 -12.37 4.73
N ASP A 7 8.84 -13.38 3.88
CA ASP A 7 9.97 -13.76 3.03
C ASP A 7 9.96 -12.91 1.75
N TYR A 8 10.61 -11.76 1.81
CA TYR A 8 10.72 -10.86 0.67
C TYR A 8 11.68 -11.36 -0.41
N LYS A 9 12.55 -12.34 -0.12
CA LYS A 9 13.41 -12.93 -1.13
C LYS A 9 12.61 -13.64 -2.21
N GLN A 10 11.57 -14.38 -1.82
CA GLN A 10 10.68 -15.02 -2.78
C GLN A 10 9.94 -14.00 -3.63
N VAL A 11 9.51 -12.89 -3.02
CA VAL A 11 8.88 -11.80 -3.75
C VAL A 11 9.83 -11.19 -4.78
N ALA A 12 11.05 -10.89 -4.37
CA ALA A 12 12.04 -10.32 -5.27
C ALA A 12 12.34 -11.24 -6.44
N MET A 13 12.47 -12.55 -6.18
CA MET A 13 12.69 -13.55 -7.24
C MET A 13 11.51 -13.62 -8.20
N ALA A 14 10.29 -13.61 -7.69
CA ALA A 14 9.09 -13.67 -8.51
C ALA A 14 8.92 -12.42 -9.38
N LEU A 15 9.45 -11.28 -8.94
CA LEU A 15 9.36 -10.02 -9.66
C LEU A 15 10.57 -9.71 -10.55
N SER A 16 11.59 -10.56 -10.54
CA SER A 16 12.86 -10.29 -11.26
C SER A 16 12.66 -10.12 -12.77
N ASP A 17 11.68 -10.77 -13.37
CA ASP A 17 11.41 -10.72 -14.80
C ASP A 17 10.23 -9.81 -15.17
N VAL A 18 9.72 -9.04 -14.20
CA VAL A 18 8.58 -8.16 -14.46
C VAL A 18 8.98 -7.03 -15.41
N SER A 19 8.20 -6.85 -16.46
CA SER A 19 8.42 -5.84 -17.48
C SER A 19 7.09 -5.28 -17.96
N GLY A 20 7.17 -4.31 -18.87
CA GLY A 20 6.02 -3.66 -19.42
C GLY A 20 5.82 -2.25 -18.84
N ASN A 21 4.65 -1.67 -19.07
CA ASN A 21 4.36 -0.33 -18.57
C ASN A 21 4.10 -0.35 -17.05
N ARG A 22 3.98 0.84 -16.47
CA ARG A 22 3.75 1.00 -15.03
C ARG A 22 2.54 0.20 -14.54
N HIS A 23 1.42 0.27 -15.24
CA HIS A 23 0.18 -0.37 -14.84
C HIS A 23 0.33 -1.89 -14.79
N ARG A 24 0.98 -2.47 -15.79
CA ARG A 24 1.25 -3.91 -15.81
C ARG A 24 2.15 -4.32 -14.66
N ARG A 25 3.20 -3.56 -14.40
CA ARG A 25 4.12 -3.85 -13.28
C ARG A 25 3.39 -3.76 -11.93
N MET A 26 2.49 -2.79 -11.79
CA MET A 26 1.66 -2.69 -10.57
C MET A 26 0.77 -3.91 -10.38
N HIS A 27 0.16 -4.42 -11.45
CA HIS A 27 -0.63 -5.66 -11.38
C HIS A 27 0.21 -6.83 -10.90
N GLU A 28 1.41 -6.99 -11.46
CA GLU A 28 2.30 -8.10 -11.07
C GLU A 28 2.74 -7.98 -9.62
N VAL A 29 3.05 -6.79 -9.15
CA VAL A 29 3.41 -6.57 -7.74
C VAL A 29 2.25 -6.94 -6.82
N CYS A 30 1.04 -6.51 -7.15
CA CYS A 30 -0.15 -6.86 -6.37
C CYS A 30 -0.38 -8.37 -6.32
N ASP A 31 -0.27 -9.04 -7.46
CA ASP A 31 -0.46 -10.50 -7.55
C ASP A 31 0.57 -11.25 -6.71
N VAL A 32 1.84 -10.84 -6.80
CA VAL A 32 2.93 -11.50 -6.08
C VAL A 32 2.82 -11.26 -4.58
N LEU A 33 2.61 -10.02 -4.15
CA LEU A 33 2.48 -9.70 -2.73
C LEU A 33 1.27 -10.42 -2.13
N TRP A 34 0.14 -10.43 -2.83
CA TRP A 34 -1.05 -11.14 -2.38
C TRP A 34 -0.80 -12.65 -2.26
N ARG A 35 -0.23 -13.24 -3.29
CA ARG A 35 0.01 -14.68 -3.33
C ARG A 35 0.90 -15.16 -2.19
N PHE A 36 1.97 -14.41 -1.89
CA PHE A 36 2.92 -14.82 -0.86
C PHE A 36 2.53 -14.40 0.55
N PHE A 37 1.77 -13.32 0.70
CA PHE A 37 1.53 -12.73 2.03
C PHE A 37 0.10 -12.76 2.52
N LYS A 38 -0.85 -13.24 1.75
CA LYS A 38 -2.25 -13.33 2.22
C LYS A 38 -2.40 -14.18 3.48
N ASP A 39 -1.53 -15.16 3.68
CA ASP A 39 -1.49 -16.00 4.87
C ASP A 39 -0.51 -15.47 5.93
N PHE A 40 0.08 -14.30 5.70
CA PHE A 40 1.04 -13.65 6.59
C PHE A 40 0.56 -12.24 6.96
N GLY A 41 -0.72 -12.12 7.24
CA GLY A 41 -1.30 -10.91 7.78
C GLY A 41 -1.73 -9.86 6.76
N VAL A 42 -1.57 -10.10 5.47
CA VAL A 42 -2.03 -9.15 4.44
C VAL A 42 -3.47 -9.43 4.07
N SER A 43 -4.34 -8.45 4.30
CA SER A 43 -5.77 -8.53 3.95
C SER A 43 -6.08 -7.87 2.61
N TRP A 44 -5.23 -6.93 2.16
CA TRP A 44 -5.42 -6.20 0.92
C TRP A 44 -4.10 -5.54 0.50
N VAL A 45 -3.88 -5.42 -0.79
CA VAL A 45 -2.74 -4.71 -1.36
C VAL A 45 -3.18 -3.97 -2.61
N GLY A 46 -2.76 -2.74 -2.77
CA GLY A 46 -3.14 -1.97 -3.94
C GLY A 46 -2.36 -0.68 -4.09
N PHE A 47 -2.53 -0.08 -5.26
CA PHE A 47 -1.91 1.18 -5.62
C PHE A 47 -2.96 2.26 -5.73
N TYR A 48 -2.66 3.43 -5.20
CA TYR A 48 -3.43 4.65 -5.42
C TYR A 48 -2.54 5.66 -6.12
N GLU A 49 -3.06 6.29 -7.17
CA GLU A 49 -2.35 7.35 -7.89
C GLU A 49 -3.03 8.69 -7.64
N LYS A 50 -2.22 9.75 -7.52
CA LYS A 50 -2.76 11.10 -7.35
C LYS A 50 -3.45 11.53 -8.64
N ASP A 51 -4.72 11.94 -8.52
CA ASP A 51 -5.46 12.52 -9.64
C ASP A 51 -4.81 13.85 -10.02
N PRO A 52 -4.36 14.03 -11.28
CA PRO A 52 -3.70 15.27 -11.67
C PRO A 52 -4.65 16.47 -11.67
N ASP A 53 -5.96 16.25 -11.73
CA ASP A 53 -6.96 17.30 -11.89
C ASP A 53 -7.77 17.57 -10.62
N ALA A 54 -7.57 16.81 -9.55
CA ALA A 54 -8.37 16.95 -8.33
C ALA A 54 -7.57 16.58 -7.08
N GLU A 55 -8.04 17.07 -5.93
CA GLU A 55 -7.44 16.79 -4.63
C GLU A 55 -7.92 15.43 -4.10
N GLN A 56 -7.57 14.37 -4.83
CA GLN A 56 -7.99 13.01 -4.51
C GLN A 56 -7.03 11.99 -5.11
N MET A 57 -7.14 10.74 -4.66
CA MET A 57 -6.35 9.62 -5.18
C MET A 57 -7.29 8.60 -5.82
N ILE A 58 -6.83 8.00 -6.90
CA ILE A 58 -7.60 7.06 -7.72
C ILE A 58 -7.01 5.67 -7.54
N LEU A 59 -7.88 4.69 -7.28
CA LEU A 59 -7.46 3.29 -7.16
C LEU A 59 -6.93 2.77 -8.49
N GLY A 60 -5.73 2.20 -8.45
CA GLY A 60 -5.13 1.46 -9.55
C GLY A 60 -5.26 -0.04 -9.31
N PRO A 61 -4.28 -0.84 -9.79
CA PRO A 61 -4.29 -2.27 -9.56
C PRO A 61 -4.33 -2.63 -8.08
N SER A 62 -5.10 -3.66 -7.73
CA SER A 62 -5.27 -4.08 -6.35
C SER A 62 -5.63 -5.56 -6.24
N ARG A 63 -5.47 -6.12 -5.05
CA ARG A 63 -5.89 -7.46 -4.65
C ARG A 63 -6.29 -7.45 -3.18
N ASP A 64 -7.33 -8.05 -2.74
CA ASP A 64 -8.06 -9.08 -3.48
C ASP A 64 -9.31 -8.47 -4.13
N LYS A 65 -10.01 -7.61 -3.44
CA LYS A 65 -11.27 -7.01 -3.82
C LYS A 65 -11.13 -5.51 -4.03
N PRO A 66 -12.07 -4.87 -4.75
CA PRO A 66 -12.04 -3.41 -4.91
C PRO A 66 -12.12 -2.70 -3.57
N ALA A 67 -11.53 -1.53 -3.51
CA ALA A 67 -11.61 -0.65 -2.35
C ALA A 67 -12.22 0.69 -2.77
N CYS A 68 -12.31 1.64 -1.83
CA CYS A 68 -12.86 2.96 -2.12
C CYS A 68 -12.07 3.67 -3.22
N SER A 69 -12.75 4.30 -4.15
CA SER A 69 -12.12 5.17 -5.15
C SER A 69 -13.16 6.14 -5.71
N PRO A 70 -12.83 7.42 -5.82
CA PRO A 70 -11.63 8.07 -5.34
C PRO A 70 -11.61 8.21 -3.81
N ILE A 71 -10.44 8.50 -3.23
CA ILE A 71 -10.31 8.81 -1.82
C ILE A 71 -9.73 10.21 -1.64
N GLU A 72 -10.12 10.86 -0.55
CA GLU A 72 -9.65 12.20 -0.23
C GLU A 72 -8.22 12.16 0.34
N LEU A 73 -7.54 13.32 0.26
CA LEU A 73 -6.13 13.40 0.68
C LEU A 73 -5.92 13.49 2.19
N HIS A 74 -6.97 13.66 2.98
CA HIS A 74 -6.82 13.74 4.43
C HIS A 74 -6.51 12.39 5.10
N GLY A 75 -6.71 11.27 4.40
CA GLY A 75 -6.39 9.95 4.90
C GLY A 75 -4.91 9.61 4.82
N ALA A 76 -4.56 8.41 5.28
CA ALA A 76 -3.16 7.99 5.36
C ALA A 76 -2.46 7.94 4.00
N CYS A 77 -3.14 7.47 2.96
CA CYS A 77 -2.57 7.45 1.61
C CYS A 77 -2.25 8.85 1.10
N GLY A 78 -3.16 9.80 1.28
CA GLY A 78 -2.94 11.19 0.90
C GLY A 78 -1.82 11.83 1.69
N MET A 79 -1.73 11.53 2.99
CA MET A 79 -0.65 12.01 3.85
C MET A 79 0.71 11.47 3.40
N CYS A 80 0.79 10.21 3.04
CA CYS A 80 2.01 9.59 2.53
C CYS A 80 2.46 10.26 1.23
N TRP A 81 1.52 10.48 0.31
CA TRP A 81 1.80 11.16 -0.94
C TRP A 81 2.33 12.58 -0.73
N GLU A 82 1.68 13.34 0.14
CA GLU A 82 2.05 14.73 0.41
C GLU A 82 3.40 14.83 1.10
N LYS A 83 3.65 14.00 2.10
CA LYS A 83 4.88 14.04 2.89
C LYS A 83 6.04 13.32 2.22
N LYS A 84 5.78 12.49 1.21
CA LYS A 84 6.79 11.74 0.45
C LYS A 84 7.61 10.80 1.34
N ARG A 85 6.98 10.24 2.37
CA ARG A 85 7.61 9.32 3.32
C ARG A 85 6.71 8.12 3.60
N PRO A 86 7.31 6.94 3.84
CA PRO A 86 6.53 5.78 4.27
C PRO A 86 5.79 6.05 5.57
N ILE A 87 4.61 5.45 5.71
CA ILE A 87 3.81 5.55 6.93
C ILE A 87 3.46 4.14 7.38
N ILE A 88 3.70 3.86 8.67
CA ILE A 88 3.20 2.65 9.33
C ILE A 88 2.08 3.08 10.26
N VAL A 89 0.89 2.52 10.05
CA VAL A 89 -0.26 2.73 10.93
C VAL A 89 -0.48 1.44 11.72
N ASN A 90 -0.10 1.45 12.99
CA ASN A 90 -0.20 0.26 13.86
C ASN A 90 -1.63 -0.06 14.25
N ASP A 91 -2.47 0.95 14.34
CA ASP A 91 -3.91 0.81 14.58
C ASP A 91 -4.61 1.98 13.89
N VAL A 92 -5.47 1.68 12.92
CA VAL A 92 -6.17 2.70 12.12
C VAL A 92 -7.06 3.60 12.98
N HIS A 93 -7.50 3.14 14.13
CA HIS A 93 -8.29 3.97 15.06
C HIS A 93 -7.49 5.15 15.62
N ASN A 94 -6.17 5.10 15.57
CA ASN A 94 -5.29 6.21 15.99
C ASN A 94 -5.25 7.35 14.97
N LEU A 95 -5.79 7.16 13.78
CA LEU A 95 -5.81 8.20 12.74
C LEU A 95 -6.86 9.27 13.02
N GLY A 96 -7.90 8.94 13.78
CA GLY A 96 -8.97 9.90 14.07
C GLY A 96 -9.60 10.44 12.79
N ALA A 97 -9.57 11.77 12.61
CA ALA A 97 -10.13 12.43 11.44
C ALA A 97 -9.39 12.10 10.13
N ASN A 98 -8.19 11.54 10.22
CA ASN A 98 -7.41 11.12 9.04
C ASN A 98 -7.70 9.69 8.62
N TYR A 99 -8.66 9.04 9.24
CA TYR A 99 -9.05 7.68 8.90
C TYR A 99 -10.12 7.67 7.82
N ILE A 100 -9.85 6.94 6.73
CA ILE A 100 -10.84 6.67 5.67
C ILE A 100 -11.20 5.19 5.77
N ALA A 101 -12.42 4.91 6.22
CA ALA A 101 -12.90 3.56 6.51
C ALA A 101 -13.44 2.89 5.27
N CYS A 102 -12.56 2.37 4.40
CA CYS A 102 -12.99 1.61 3.21
C CYS A 102 -13.36 0.19 3.56
N ASP A 103 -12.62 -0.45 4.46
CA ASP A 103 -12.98 -1.76 5.02
C ASP A 103 -12.96 -1.64 6.55
N PRO A 104 -14.10 -1.76 7.21
CA PRO A 104 -14.15 -1.60 8.66
C PRO A 104 -13.40 -2.68 9.44
N LYS A 105 -12.99 -3.76 8.77
CA LYS A 105 -12.17 -4.82 9.38
C LYS A 105 -10.69 -4.48 9.42
N ASP A 106 -10.23 -3.51 8.65
CA ASP A 106 -8.82 -3.14 8.62
C ASP A 106 -8.40 -2.56 9.96
N ARG A 107 -7.22 -2.96 10.43
CA ARG A 107 -6.68 -2.54 11.73
C ARG A 107 -5.33 -1.86 11.63
N SER A 108 -4.50 -2.29 10.70
CA SER A 108 -3.18 -1.68 10.48
C SER A 108 -2.87 -1.61 9.00
N GLU A 109 -1.93 -0.74 8.64
CA GLU A 109 -1.49 -0.62 7.26
C GLU A 109 -0.07 -0.07 7.18
N VAL A 110 0.59 -0.35 6.05
CA VAL A 110 1.84 0.28 5.67
C VAL A 110 1.65 0.90 4.29
N ILE A 111 2.14 2.13 4.13
CA ILE A 111 1.97 2.90 2.91
C ILE A 111 3.33 3.40 2.45
N ILE A 112 3.65 3.16 1.19
CA ILE A 112 4.95 3.47 0.60
C ILE A 112 4.76 4.47 -0.54
N PRO A 113 5.46 5.61 -0.53
CA PRO A 113 5.35 6.57 -1.63
C PRO A 113 6.09 6.08 -2.86
N LEU A 114 5.55 6.42 -4.03
CA LEU A 114 6.08 6.01 -5.33
C LEU A 114 6.54 7.24 -6.10
N PHE A 115 7.75 7.20 -6.63
CA PHE A 115 8.38 8.36 -7.25
C PHE A 115 8.62 8.18 -8.74
N ASN A 116 8.43 9.27 -9.48
CA ASN A 116 8.93 9.38 -10.85
C ASN A 116 10.44 9.62 -10.81
N ASP A 117 11.08 9.51 -11.98
CA ASP A 117 12.52 9.71 -12.09
C ASP A 117 12.97 11.12 -11.68
N ASP A 118 12.07 12.11 -11.77
CA ASP A 118 12.36 13.49 -11.37
C ASP A 118 12.21 13.72 -9.86
N GLY A 119 11.86 12.69 -9.09
CA GLY A 119 11.68 12.79 -7.64
C GLY A 119 10.28 13.19 -7.18
N SER A 120 9.38 13.47 -8.11
CA SER A 120 7.98 13.76 -7.73
C SER A 120 7.25 12.46 -7.34
N CYS A 121 6.34 12.58 -6.37
CA CYS A 121 5.54 11.45 -5.92
C CYS A 121 4.25 11.39 -6.74
N TYR A 122 4.00 10.27 -7.42
CA TYR A 122 2.80 10.12 -8.24
C TYR A 122 1.71 9.28 -7.57
N GLY A 123 2.03 8.59 -6.51
CA GLY A 123 1.07 7.72 -5.84
C GLY A 123 1.68 6.96 -4.69
N VAL A 124 0.97 5.95 -4.22
CA VAL A 124 1.38 5.12 -3.10
C VAL A 124 1.07 3.65 -3.34
N LEU A 125 1.83 2.78 -2.67
CA LEU A 125 1.48 1.38 -2.45
C LEU A 125 0.90 1.28 -1.05
N ASP A 126 -0.31 0.73 -0.93
CA ASP A 126 -1.00 0.55 0.34
C ASP A 126 -1.18 -0.94 0.60
N VAL A 127 -0.72 -1.41 1.76
CA VAL A 127 -0.85 -2.80 2.20
C VAL A 127 -1.55 -2.80 3.55
N ASP A 128 -2.67 -3.52 3.64
CA ASP A 128 -3.54 -3.51 4.81
C ASP A 128 -3.56 -4.86 5.51
N SER A 129 -3.91 -4.83 6.80
CA SER A 129 -4.12 -6.03 7.60
C SER A 129 -5.35 -5.88 8.50
N PHE A 130 -6.02 -7.02 8.75
CA PHE A 130 -7.07 -7.09 9.77
C PHE A 130 -6.51 -7.18 11.19
N ASP A 131 -5.19 -7.29 11.33
CA ASP A 131 -4.51 -7.36 12.63
C ASP A 131 -3.84 -6.01 12.93
N ARG A 132 -3.80 -5.65 14.21
CA ARG A 132 -3.02 -4.50 14.67
C ARG A 132 -1.54 -4.83 14.61
N ASN A 133 -0.73 -3.81 14.39
CA ASN A 133 0.74 -3.95 14.41
C ASN A 133 1.27 -5.03 13.45
N ALA A 134 0.62 -5.20 12.30
CA ALA A 134 1.00 -6.26 11.35
C ALA A 134 2.28 -5.94 10.56
N PHE A 135 2.70 -4.68 10.52
CA PHE A 135 3.81 -4.22 9.69
C PHE A 135 4.89 -3.54 10.53
N GLY A 136 6.14 -3.69 10.12
CA GLY A 136 7.28 -3.10 10.80
C GLY A 136 8.29 -2.50 9.83
N GLU A 137 9.45 -2.11 10.36
CA GLU A 137 10.50 -1.45 9.59
C GLU A 137 11.00 -2.30 8.42
N GLN A 138 11.03 -3.63 8.56
CA GLN A 138 11.42 -4.52 7.48
C GLN A 138 10.50 -4.36 6.27
N ASP A 139 9.18 -4.26 6.50
CA ASP A 139 8.21 -4.09 5.42
C ASP A 139 8.46 -2.77 4.68
N VAL A 140 8.72 -1.70 5.40
CA VAL A 140 9.05 -0.40 4.82
C VAL A 140 10.29 -0.51 3.95
N TYR A 141 11.35 -1.11 4.47
CA TYR A 141 12.62 -1.25 3.75
C TYR A 141 12.45 -2.07 2.47
N GLU A 142 11.77 -3.21 2.55
CA GLU A 142 11.67 -4.15 1.44
C GLU A 142 10.65 -3.72 0.37
N LEU A 143 9.62 -2.98 0.75
CA LEU A 143 8.58 -2.54 -0.19
C LEU A 143 8.94 -1.27 -0.96
N ARG A 144 10.00 -0.59 -0.58
CA ARG A 144 10.43 0.64 -1.28
C ARG A 144 10.83 0.39 -2.72
#